data_41be36de84786a8a96b8aafe9853dac7
#
_entry.id   41be36de84786a8a96b8aafe9853dac7
#
_cell.length_a   1.000
_cell.length_b   1.000
_cell.length_c   1.000
_cell.angle_alpha   90.00
_cell.angle_beta   90.00
_cell.angle_gamma   90.00
#
_symmetry.space_group_name_H-M   'P 1'
#
loop_
_entity.id
_entity.type
_entity.pdbx_description
1 polymer ?
#
loop_
_entity_poly.entity_id
_entity_poly.type
_entity_poly.pdbx_seq_one_letter_code
_entity_poly.pdbx_strand_id
1 'polypeptide(L)'
;LLYDRNGMIEYEGLFKDDVVIDVNDDMRMKWIDDCELIVTSCIESLIIADDFNPDISSLILNNSLISLKRIEIGKGCFTEVDRFVIDGLNELESLIIEEGSFTLDDENSRGSSCLIMNCDQLKQIHIGYWSFRWYESFELKNLPSLTSIHLDQYAWLKIVNEKTRKGSKCLIMNCDQLKDIHIGRGSFYWYESFELKNLPSLISIQLDRHAFMKCHRIVFENLNQLQSITLSEGALQGETNTIESNVLIMKNLPSLTLFKGSCNFSYIGKVILENIPSLTSEGMQLRNTYSFGIMKNENSFSEVNVLSSSNADALEYYIMFNSHVTPSERSLSLHPPAFWISRIDQMKEISTSVESIVIQGGVGKEEKSFSLSDFPSLIILEMGCGAFEKCHSIVFENLIQLQSITIGE
;
A
#
# COMPACT_ATOMS: atom_id res chain seq x y z
N LEU A 1 36.24 10.25 26.55
CA LEU A 1 36.54 8.88 26.07
C LEU A 1 37.63 8.29 26.97
N LEU A 2 37.30 7.26 27.73
CA LEU A 2 38.27 6.45 28.47
C LEU A 2 38.52 5.20 27.64
N TYR A 3 39.79 4.90 27.44
CA TYR A 3 40.24 3.69 26.74
C TYR A 3 40.74 2.66 27.76
N ASP A 4 40.35 1.41 27.59
CA ASP A 4 40.92 0.31 28.33
C ASP A 4 42.37 0.01 27.88
N ARG A 5 43.06 -0.89 28.58
CA ARG A 5 44.46 -1.26 28.29
C ARG A 5 44.67 -1.94 26.92
N ASN A 6 43.57 -2.26 26.23
CA ASN A 6 43.54 -2.91 24.91
C ASN A 6 43.14 -1.94 23.79
N GLY A 7 43.03 -0.63 24.09
CA GLY A 7 42.57 0.38 23.13
C GLY A 7 41.08 0.35 22.85
N MET A 8 40.30 -0.30 23.70
CA MET A 8 38.84 -0.28 23.66
C MET A 8 38.31 0.92 24.46
N ILE A 9 37.29 1.55 23.99
CA ILE A 9 36.66 2.69 24.67
C ILE A 9 35.82 2.15 25.82
N GLU A 10 36.24 2.49 27.07
CA GLU A 10 35.44 2.27 28.26
C GLU A 10 34.70 3.56 28.57
N TYR A 11 33.40 3.50 28.61
CA TYR A 11 32.54 4.69 28.69
C TYR A 11 32.08 4.94 30.12
N GLU A 12 32.32 6.13 30.63
CA GLU A 12 31.70 6.70 31.82
C GLU A 12 31.20 8.13 31.50
N GLY A 13 29.89 8.34 31.23
CA GLY A 13 29.23 9.65 31.28
C GLY A 13 28.82 10.28 29.93
N LEU A 14 28.21 11.46 30.02
CA LEU A 14 27.74 12.31 28.92
C LEU A 14 28.90 12.91 28.09
N PHE A 15 28.86 12.80 26.77
CA PHE A 15 29.78 13.50 25.87
C PHE A 15 29.26 14.84 25.38
N LYS A 16 30.17 15.75 25.09
CA LYS A 16 29.89 17.12 24.73
C LYS A 16 29.37 17.30 23.29
N ASP A 17 29.38 16.27 22.48
CA ASP A 17 28.86 16.24 21.12
C ASP A 17 27.66 15.31 20.99
N ASP A 18 26.82 15.27 22.04
CA ASP A 18 25.46 14.77 22.09
C ASP A 18 25.22 13.28 21.77
N VAL A 19 26.19 12.41 21.94
CA VAL A 19 25.97 10.97 21.96
C VAL A 19 25.82 10.47 23.38
N VAL A 20 24.61 10.16 23.78
CA VAL A 20 24.35 9.35 24.97
C VAL A 20 24.20 7.92 24.52
N ILE A 21 25.20 7.13 24.80
CA ILE A 21 25.07 5.68 24.75
C ILE A 21 24.86 5.28 26.18
N ASP A 22 23.60 5.08 26.60
CA ASP A 22 23.30 4.56 27.93
C ASP A 22 23.57 3.07 27.93
N VAL A 23 24.57 2.72 28.66
CA VAL A 23 25.12 1.39 28.67
C VAL A 23 25.15 0.89 30.08
N ASN A 24 24.51 -0.20 30.33
CA ASN A 24 24.76 -0.97 31.51
C ASN A 24 26.23 -1.38 31.54
N ASP A 25 26.84 -1.33 32.71
CA ASP A 25 28.23 -1.42 33.18
C ASP A 25 29.32 -2.15 32.34
N ASP A 26 29.02 -2.72 31.17
CA ASP A 26 29.93 -3.57 30.39
C ASP A 26 30.15 -3.20 28.93
N MET A 27 29.93 -1.95 28.51
CA MET A 27 30.09 -1.57 27.09
C MET A 27 31.54 -1.33 26.65
N ARG A 28 31.90 -1.92 25.50
CA ARG A 28 33.15 -1.65 24.80
C ARG A 28 32.85 -1.27 23.35
N MET A 29 33.14 -0.03 22.99
CA MET A 29 33.08 0.44 21.60
C MET A 29 34.47 0.59 21.03
N LYS A 30 34.63 0.21 19.76
CA LYS A 30 35.85 0.45 19.01
C LYS A 30 35.53 1.28 17.77
N TRP A 31 36.17 2.44 17.66
CA TRP A 31 36.24 3.19 16.41
C TRP A 31 37.43 2.68 15.61
N ILE A 32 37.22 2.34 14.34
CA ILE A 32 38.29 2.02 13.39
C ILE A 32 38.31 3.17 12.39
N ASP A 33 39.51 3.55 11.92
CA ASP A 33 39.76 4.70 11.04
C ASP A 33 38.99 4.69 9.68
N ASP A 34 38.25 3.64 9.38
CA ASP A 34 37.45 3.48 8.17
C ASP A 34 35.92 3.65 8.42
N CYS A 35 35.52 4.45 9.38
CA CYS A 35 34.10 4.85 9.60
C CYS A 35 33.11 3.71 9.89
N GLU A 36 33.53 2.61 10.51
CA GLU A 36 32.62 1.58 11.01
C GLU A 36 32.36 1.74 12.50
N LEU A 37 31.08 1.87 12.88
CA LEU A 37 30.65 1.76 14.27
C LEU A 37 30.59 0.27 14.66
N ILE A 38 31.56 -0.20 15.45
CA ILE A 38 31.56 -1.58 15.97
C ILE A 38 31.01 -1.56 17.39
N VAL A 39 29.80 -2.06 17.53
CA VAL A 39 29.13 -2.28 18.83
C VAL A 39 29.42 -3.69 19.28
N THR A 40 29.88 -3.86 20.53
CA THR A 40 30.27 -5.18 21.04
C THR A 40 29.06 -6.02 21.50
N SER A 41 29.27 -7.35 21.55
CA SER A 41 28.22 -8.36 21.73
C SER A 41 27.48 -8.36 23.08
N CYS A 42 27.86 -7.51 24.03
CA CYS A 42 27.37 -7.58 25.41
C CYS A 42 26.32 -6.52 25.76
N ILE A 43 25.97 -5.62 24.83
CA ILE A 43 24.98 -4.58 25.13
C ILE A 43 23.56 -5.11 25.01
N GLU A 44 22.70 -4.71 25.97
CA GLU A 44 21.26 -5.00 25.92
C GLU A 44 20.44 -3.85 25.31
N SER A 45 20.93 -2.62 25.39
CA SER A 45 20.27 -1.43 24.88
C SER A 45 21.23 -0.55 24.11
N LEU A 46 20.85 -0.15 22.90
CA LEU A 46 21.53 0.85 22.10
C LEU A 46 20.66 2.09 22.06
N ILE A 47 21.09 3.17 22.74
CA ILE A 47 20.37 4.44 22.78
C ILE A 47 21.28 5.51 22.17
N ILE A 48 20.83 6.13 21.10
CA ILE A 48 21.56 7.17 20.37
C ILE A 48 20.87 8.50 20.60
N ALA A 49 21.61 9.47 21.08
CA ALA A 49 21.10 10.82 21.32
C ALA A 49 20.77 11.56 20.02
N ASP A 50 20.01 12.65 20.16
CA ASP A 50 19.64 13.51 19.04
C ASP A 50 20.88 14.04 18.28
N ASP A 51 20.71 14.26 16.97
CA ASP A 51 21.69 14.88 16.07
C ASP A 51 23.01 14.12 15.91
N PHE A 52 23.01 12.81 16.21
CA PHE A 52 24.19 11.98 15.97
C PHE A 52 24.36 11.64 14.50
N ASN A 53 25.36 12.26 13.86
CA ASN A 53 25.63 12.13 12.43
C ASN A 53 27.11 11.77 12.19
N PRO A 54 27.48 10.50 12.39
CA PRO A 54 28.82 10.04 12.06
C PRO A 54 29.01 10.03 10.53
N ASP A 55 30.23 10.24 10.07
CA ASP A 55 30.62 10.17 8.66
C ASP A 55 30.67 8.69 8.21
N ILE A 56 29.49 8.09 8.10
CA ILE A 56 29.29 6.71 7.62
C ILE A 56 28.18 6.67 6.59
N SER A 57 28.31 5.86 5.56
CA SER A 57 27.27 5.64 4.56
C SER A 57 26.33 4.48 4.92
N SER A 58 26.75 3.58 5.80
CA SER A 58 25.94 2.42 6.16
C SER A 58 25.97 2.14 7.67
N LEU A 59 24.81 1.76 8.21
CA LEU A 59 24.65 1.24 9.56
C LEU A 59 24.10 -0.19 9.48
N ILE A 60 24.92 -1.15 9.83
CA ILE A 60 24.57 -2.58 9.77
C ILE A 60 24.70 -3.18 11.16
N LEU A 61 23.56 -3.57 11.74
CA LEU A 61 23.47 -4.25 13.02
C LEU A 61 23.08 -5.71 12.76
N ASN A 62 23.94 -6.63 13.13
CA ASN A 62 23.77 -8.03 12.78
C ASN A 62 23.87 -8.95 14.02
N ASN A 63 23.79 -10.25 13.78
CA ASN A 63 23.80 -11.29 14.79
C ASN A 63 25.07 -11.36 15.68
N SER A 64 26.04 -10.48 15.50
CA SER A 64 27.15 -10.34 16.46
C SER A 64 26.72 -9.66 17.76
N LEU A 65 25.58 -8.93 17.76
CA LEU A 65 25.01 -8.25 18.91
C LEU A 65 23.98 -9.15 19.60
N ILE A 66 24.45 -10.25 20.12
CA ILE A 66 23.62 -11.37 20.62
C ILE A 66 22.70 -11.04 21.80
N SER A 67 23.01 -9.98 22.55
CA SER A 67 22.29 -9.60 23.76
C SER A 67 21.39 -8.38 23.55
N LEU A 68 21.39 -7.77 22.37
CA LEU A 68 20.72 -6.50 22.12
C LEU A 68 19.19 -6.68 22.07
N LYS A 69 18.50 -6.04 23.03
CA LYS A 69 17.03 -6.12 23.21
C LYS A 69 16.30 -4.86 22.75
N ARG A 70 16.97 -3.71 22.77
CA ARG A 70 16.35 -2.41 22.50
C ARG A 70 17.27 -1.53 21.68
N ILE A 71 16.70 -0.91 20.65
CA ILE A 71 17.34 0.14 19.86
C ILE A 71 16.47 1.37 19.93
N GLU A 72 17.04 2.50 20.35
CA GLU A 72 16.43 3.82 20.29
C GLU A 72 17.39 4.78 19.60
N ILE A 73 16.91 5.37 18.51
CA ILE A 73 17.65 6.36 17.73
C ILE A 73 16.94 7.69 17.89
N GLY A 74 17.65 8.68 18.43
CA GLY A 74 17.16 10.02 18.67
C GLY A 74 16.82 10.77 17.39
N LYS A 75 16.44 12.03 17.53
CA LYS A 75 16.03 12.89 16.41
C LYS A 75 17.22 13.32 15.56
N GLY A 76 16.97 13.46 14.26
CA GLY A 76 17.96 14.02 13.33
C GLY A 76 19.24 13.21 13.15
N CYS A 77 19.23 11.91 13.48
CA CYS A 77 20.41 11.04 13.43
C CYS A 77 20.62 10.44 12.05
N PHE A 78 21.91 10.11 11.74
CA PHE A 78 22.28 9.34 10.55
C PHE A 78 21.83 9.93 9.23
N THR A 79 21.94 11.22 9.05
CA THR A 79 21.46 11.95 7.86
C THR A 79 22.23 11.66 6.57
N GLU A 80 23.38 10.98 6.64
CA GLU A 80 24.16 10.57 5.47
C GLU A 80 24.19 9.04 5.25
N VAL A 81 23.52 8.28 6.12
CA VAL A 81 23.43 6.83 6.01
C VAL A 81 22.40 6.45 4.94
N ASP A 82 22.85 5.84 3.86
CA ASP A 82 22.00 5.37 2.75
C ASP A 82 21.58 3.90 2.88
N ARG A 83 22.26 3.15 3.76
CA ARG A 83 21.98 1.74 4.00
C ARG A 83 21.83 1.43 5.49
N PHE A 84 20.60 1.21 5.91
CA PHE A 84 20.27 0.77 7.26
C PHE A 84 19.81 -0.69 7.25
N VAL A 85 20.54 -1.56 7.96
CA VAL A 85 20.25 -3.00 7.99
C VAL A 85 20.26 -3.52 9.42
N ILE A 86 19.19 -4.20 9.79
CA ILE A 86 19.13 -5.04 10.99
C ILE A 86 18.90 -6.47 10.53
N ASP A 87 19.81 -7.39 10.85
CA ASP A 87 19.72 -8.79 10.43
C ASP A 87 20.14 -9.76 11.53
N GLY A 88 19.21 -10.61 11.95
CA GLY A 88 19.50 -11.71 12.88
C GLY A 88 19.70 -11.27 14.33
N LEU A 89 19.17 -10.14 14.77
CA LEU A 89 19.17 -9.73 16.17
C LEU A 89 18.06 -10.47 16.92
N ASN A 90 18.36 -11.71 17.35
CA ASN A 90 17.32 -12.62 17.85
C ASN A 90 16.75 -12.26 19.22
N GLU A 91 17.46 -11.44 20.01
CA GLU A 91 16.97 -10.93 21.29
C GLU A 91 16.32 -9.54 21.19
N LEU A 92 16.38 -8.90 20.02
CA LEU A 92 15.82 -7.56 19.83
C LEU A 92 14.30 -7.58 19.98
N GLU A 93 13.77 -6.82 20.96
CA GLU A 93 12.36 -6.73 21.26
C GLU A 93 11.70 -5.46 20.73
N SER A 94 12.45 -4.36 20.65
CA SER A 94 11.91 -3.07 20.20
C SER A 94 12.91 -2.24 19.41
N LEU A 95 12.37 -1.57 18.37
CA LEU A 95 13.07 -0.58 17.57
C LEU A 95 12.26 0.71 17.56
N ILE A 96 12.88 1.79 18.02
CA ILE A 96 12.32 3.13 18.02
C ILE A 96 13.27 4.05 17.29
N ILE A 97 12.77 4.76 16.30
CA ILE A 97 13.52 5.77 15.54
C ILE A 97 12.71 7.05 15.60
N GLU A 98 13.29 8.08 16.19
CA GLU A 98 12.65 9.38 16.38
C GLU A 98 12.68 10.24 15.11
N GLU A 99 12.05 11.39 15.19
CA GLU A 99 11.81 12.33 14.10
C GLU A 99 13.07 12.71 13.31
N GLY A 100 12.96 12.74 11.98
CA GLY A 100 13.99 13.31 11.08
C GLY A 100 15.25 12.48 10.91
N SER A 101 15.30 11.26 11.43
CA SER A 101 16.48 10.39 11.32
C SER A 101 16.54 9.67 9.98
N PHE A 102 17.75 9.34 9.53
CA PHE A 102 18.00 8.72 8.22
C PHE A 102 17.46 9.56 7.04
N THR A 103 17.66 10.86 7.10
CA THR A 103 17.16 11.78 6.08
C THR A 103 18.27 12.08 5.08
N LEU A 104 18.14 11.57 3.88
CA LEU A 104 19.06 11.81 2.77
C LEU A 104 18.68 13.07 1.98
N ASP A 105 19.55 13.47 1.05
CA ASP A 105 19.24 14.39 -0.04
C ASP A 105 18.94 13.63 -1.35
N ASP A 106 18.55 14.34 -2.41
CA ASP A 106 18.21 13.74 -3.73
C ASP A 106 19.43 13.09 -4.39
N GLU A 107 20.64 13.60 -4.16
CA GLU A 107 21.86 13.12 -4.81
C GLU A 107 22.31 11.78 -4.22
N ASN A 108 22.16 11.61 -2.91
CA ASN A 108 22.62 10.45 -2.14
C ASN A 108 21.55 9.36 -1.97
N SER A 109 20.35 9.54 -2.53
CA SER A 109 19.21 8.64 -2.31
C SER A 109 19.23 7.36 -3.15
N ARG A 110 20.08 7.26 -4.18
CA ARG A 110 20.05 6.13 -5.12
C ARG A 110 20.53 4.84 -4.49
N GLY A 111 19.67 3.82 -4.54
CA GLY A 111 19.96 2.50 -3.96
C GLY A 111 19.79 2.44 -2.45
N SER A 112 19.34 3.53 -1.83
CA SER A 112 19.18 3.59 -0.37
C SER A 112 18.13 2.58 0.12
N SER A 113 18.41 1.96 1.26
CA SER A 113 17.62 0.84 1.76
C SER A 113 17.52 0.79 3.27
N CYS A 114 16.31 0.54 3.77
CA CYS A 114 16.04 0.12 5.13
C CYS A 114 15.57 -1.34 5.10
N LEU A 115 16.36 -2.24 5.69
CA LEU A 115 16.07 -3.67 5.74
C LEU A 115 16.14 -4.18 7.18
N ILE A 116 15.04 -4.72 7.67
CA ILE A 116 14.96 -5.35 8.99
C ILE A 116 14.49 -6.78 8.80
N MET A 117 15.30 -7.74 9.21
CA MET A 117 14.97 -9.13 8.96
C MET A 117 15.55 -10.10 9.99
N ASN A 118 14.93 -11.30 10.06
CA ASN A 118 15.37 -12.43 10.86
C ASN A 118 15.58 -12.09 12.35
N CYS A 119 14.70 -11.29 12.95
CA CYS A 119 14.75 -10.90 14.36
C CYS A 119 13.59 -11.58 15.10
N ASP A 120 13.89 -12.70 15.78
CA ASP A 120 12.88 -13.60 16.33
C ASP A 120 12.03 -12.99 17.44
N GLN A 121 12.57 -12.09 18.24
CA GLN A 121 11.88 -11.48 19.40
C GLN A 121 11.37 -10.07 19.14
N LEU A 122 11.56 -9.49 17.95
CA LEU A 122 11.13 -8.12 17.66
C LEU A 122 9.61 -8.02 17.66
N LYS A 123 9.07 -7.27 18.63
CA LYS A 123 7.63 -7.13 18.90
C LYS A 123 7.02 -5.87 18.29
N GLN A 124 7.79 -4.78 18.26
CA GLN A 124 7.31 -3.48 17.82
C GLN A 124 8.35 -2.66 17.08
N ILE A 125 7.89 -1.96 16.05
CA ILE A 125 8.67 -0.99 15.29
C ILE A 125 7.91 0.33 15.32
N HIS A 126 8.57 1.39 15.80
CA HIS A 126 8.07 2.77 15.73
C HIS A 126 9.05 3.63 14.96
N ILE A 127 8.56 4.35 13.95
CA ILE A 127 9.37 5.24 13.13
C ILE A 127 8.71 6.60 13.06
N GLY A 128 9.41 7.60 13.54
CA GLY A 128 8.96 8.94 13.74
C GLY A 128 8.81 9.76 12.46
N TYR A 129 8.24 10.93 12.63
CA TYR A 129 7.92 11.93 11.61
C TYR A 129 9.15 12.30 10.76
N TRP A 130 8.99 12.32 9.42
CA TRP A 130 10.04 12.65 8.44
C TRP A 130 11.28 11.77 8.46
N SER A 131 11.28 10.62 9.09
CA SER A 131 12.40 9.69 9.05
C SER A 131 12.46 8.94 7.73
N PHE A 132 13.65 8.49 7.35
CA PHE A 132 13.95 7.80 6.08
C PHE A 132 13.53 8.58 4.83
N ARG A 133 13.55 9.90 4.92
CA ARG A 133 13.27 10.73 3.76
C ARG A 133 14.27 10.44 2.63
N TRP A 134 13.78 10.24 1.42
CA TRP A 134 14.52 9.88 0.22
C TRP A 134 14.99 8.43 0.11
N TYR A 135 14.76 7.58 1.06
CA TYR A 135 15.05 6.16 0.91
C TYR A 135 14.20 5.52 -0.19
N GLU A 136 14.81 4.58 -0.95
CA GLU A 136 14.16 3.89 -2.07
C GLU A 136 13.49 2.59 -1.66
N SER A 137 13.95 1.93 -0.58
CA SER A 137 13.33 0.70 -0.12
C SER A 137 13.12 0.65 1.38
N PHE A 138 12.02 0.03 1.75
CA PHE A 138 11.68 -0.39 3.11
C PHE A 138 11.22 -1.84 3.09
N GLU A 139 11.95 -2.70 3.77
CA GLU A 139 11.65 -4.13 3.77
C GLU A 139 11.70 -4.70 5.18
N LEU A 140 10.59 -5.34 5.58
CA LEU A 140 10.47 -6.14 6.80
C LEU A 140 10.25 -7.60 6.42
N LYS A 141 11.11 -8.50 6.90
CA LYS A 141 11.07 -9.91 6.50
C LYS A 141 11.37 -10.85 7.66
N ASN A 142 10.60 -11.92 7.78
CA ASN A 142 10.86 -12.99 8.74
C ASN A 142 10.98 -12.46 10.17
N LEU A 143 9.94 -11.76 10.65
CA LEU A 143 9.84 -11.19 12.00
C LEU A 143 8.68 -11.87 12.74
N PRO A 144 8.87 -13.10 13.22
CA PRO A 144 7.77 -13.95 13.71
C PRO A 144 7.05 -13.40 14.93
N SER A 145 7.71 -12.61 15.78
CA SER A 145 7.12 -12.02 16.99
C SER A 145 6.59 -10.60 16.80
N LEU A 146 6.75 -10.01 15.62
CA LEU A 146 6.31 -8.64 15.35
C LEU A 146 4.79 -8.55 15.44
N THR A 147 4.28 -7.71 16.36
CA THR A 147 2.83 -7.54 16.58
C THR A 147 2.27 -6.26 15.99
N SER A 148 3.08 -5.21 15.91
CA SER A 148 2.63 -3.91 15.42
C SER A 148 3.73 -3.13 14.72
N ILE A 149 3.31 -2.37 13.70
CA ILE A 149 4.15 -1.41 12.98
C ILE A 149 3.44 -0.06 13.04
N HIS A 150 4.14 0.94 13.55
CA HIS A 150 3.67 2.32 13.60
C HIS A 150 4.64 3.23 12.86
N LEU A 151 4.18 3.80 11.76
CA LEU A 151 4.94 4.77 10.97
C LEU A 151 4.22 6.11 11.03
N ASP A 152 4.90 7.12 11.55
CA ASP A 152 4.38 8.46 11.67
C ASP A 152 4.20 9.15 10.31
N GLN A 153 3.67 10.36 10.33
CA GLN A 153 3.41 11.13 9.11
C GLN A 153 4.69 11.43 8.34
N TYR A 154 4.60 11.36 7.02
CA TYR A 154 5.69 11.69 6.09
C TYR A 154 6.98 10.88 6.28
N ALA A 155 6.95 9.77 7.00
CA ALA A 155 8.03 8.80 6.95
C ALA A 155 8.16 8.30 5.51
N TRP A 156 9.41 8.17 5.01
CA TRP A 156 9.68 7.84 3.59
C TRP A 156 9.06 8.82 2.58
N LEU A 157 9.00 10.11 2.89
CA LEU A 157 8.59 11.10 1.91
C LEU A 157 9.71 11.32 0.87
N LYS A 158 9.49 10.87 -0.34
CA LYS A 158 10.35 11.16 -1.49
C LYS A 158 9.70 12.27 -2.32
N ILE A 159 10.31 13.45 -2.42
CA ILE A 159 9.88 14.51 -3.32
C ILE A 159 10.66 14.33 -4.63
N VAL A 160 10.05 13.75 -5.67
CA VAL A 160 10.80 13.36 -6.87
C VAL A 160 10.09 13.67 -8.17
N ASN A 161 10.91 13.88 -9.18
CA ASN A 161 10.49 13.76 -10.57
C ASN A 161 10.49 12.27 -11.00
N GLU A 162 9.75 11.91 -12.04
CA GLU A 162 9.48 10.54 -12.50
C GLU A 162 10.71 9.63 -12.69
N LYS A 163 11.92 10.19 -12.85
CA LYS A 163 13.13 9.43 -13.20
C LYS A 163 13.75 8.65 -12.02
N THR A 164 13.53 9.07 -10.79
CA THR A 164 14.16 8.47 -9.59
C THR A 164 13.30 7.44 -8.87
N ARG A 165 12.12 7.15 -9.41
CA ARG A 165 11.08 6.33 -8.80
C ARG A 165 11.24 4.83 -9.05
N LYS A 166 11.93 4.47 -10.13
CA LYS A 166 12.03 3.09 -10.59
C LYS A 166 12.73 2.19 -9.58
N GLY A 167 12.01 1.16 -9.13
CA GLY A 167 12.51 0.17 -8.18
C GLY A 167 12.19 0.46 -6.72
N SER A 168 11.59 1.62 -6.38
CA SER A 168 11.24 1.91 -4.98
C SER A 168 10.13 0.99 -4.48
N LYS A 169 10.32 0.41 -3.28
CA LYS A 169 9.40 -0.60 -2.76
C LYS A 169 9.25 -0.56 -1.24
N CYS A 170 8.02 -0.82 -0.80
CA CYS A 170 7.69 -1.17 0.57
C CYS A 170 7.21 -2.62 0.58
N LEU A 171 7.93 -3.50 1.27
CA LEU A 171 7.62 -4.93 1.38
C LEU A 171 7.58 -5.37 2.83
N ILE A 172 6.47 -5.94 3.27
CA ILE A 172 6.33 -6.57 4.58
C ILE A 172 5.90 -8.00 4.34
N MET A 173 6.70 -8.97 4.81
CA MET A 173 6.41 -10.38 4.57
C MET A 173 6.89 -11.32 5.67
N ASN A 174 6.17 -12.42 5.83
CA ASN A 174 6.51 -13.50 6.76
C ASN A 174 6.64 -12.99 8.22
N CYS A 175 5.64 -12.21 8.68
CA CYS A 175 5.54 -11.73 10.06
C CYS A 175 4.31 -12.36 10.71
N ASP A 176 4.52 -13.50 11.38
CA ASP A 176 3.43 -14.41 11.77
C ASP A 176 2.48 -13.84 12.82
N GLN A 177 2.96 -12.98 13.70
CA GLN A 177 2.17 -12.39 14.80
C GLN A 177 1.70 -10.96 14.52
N LEU A 178 2.01 -10.40 13.34
CA LEU A 178 1.64 -9.04 13.00
C LEU A 178 0.11 -8.90 12.88
N LYS A 179 -0.48 -8.05 13.74
CA LYS A 179 -1.93 -7.86 13.82
C LYS A 179 -2.41 -6.59 13.12
N ASP A 180 -1.64 -5.52 13.25
CA ASP A 180 -2.05 -4.21 12.80
C ASP A 180 -0.92 -3.49 12.08
N ILE A 181 -1.27 -2.86 10.96
CA ILE A 181 -0.36 -1.97 10.23
C ILE A 181 -1.02 -0.59 10.18
N HIS A 182 -0.33 0.42 10.73
CA HIS A 182 -0.73 1.81 10.61
C HIS A 182 0.38 2.62 9.93
N ILE A 183 0.05 3.25 8.81
CA ILE A 183 0.98 4.07 8.03
C ILE A 183 0.44 5.49 7.95
N GLY A 184 1.21 6.42 8.51
CA GLY A 184 0.84 7.81 8.66
C GLY A 184 0.74 8.58 7.34
N ARG A 185 0.18 9.78 7.44
CA ARG A 185 -0.11 10.66 6.32
C ARG A 185 1.11 10.92 5.43
N GLY A 186 0.94 10.77 4.12
CA GLY A 186 1.94 11.13 3.10
C GLY A 186 3.16 10.21 3.07
N SER A 187 3.20 9.17 3.89
CA SER A 187 4.31 8.21 3.89
C SER A 187 4.32 7.40 2.59
N PHE A 188 5.52 7.11 2.09
CA PHE A 188 5.72 6.38 0.82
C PHE A 188 5.01 7.00 -0.40
N TYR A 189 4.77 8.28 -0.40
CA TYR A 189 3.94 9.00 -1.40
C TYR A 189 4.26 8.61 -2.85
N TRP A 190 5.53 8.45 -3.20
CA TRP A 190 6.01 8.18 -4.56
C TRP A 190 6.55 6.78 -4.78
N TYR A 191 6.34 5.85 -3.89
CA TYR A 191 6.84 4.50 -4.03
C TYR A 191 6.19 3.77 -5.21
N GLU A 192 6.99 2.99 -5.93
CA GLU A 192 6.51 2.21 -7.08
C GLU A 192 5.66 1.03 -6.63
N SER A 193 6.07 0.33 -5.55
CA SER A 193 5.31 -0.82 -5.05
C SER A 193 5.07 -0.81 -3.55
N PHE A 194 3.90 -1.33 -3.16
CA PHE A 194 3.50 -1.67 -1.81
C PHE A 194 3.01 -3.12 -1.76
N GLU A 195 3.72 -3.97 -1.02
CA GLU A 195 3.44 -5.40 -1.00
C GLU A 195 3.37 -5.94 0.43
N LEU A 196 2.25 -6.54 0.78
CA LEU A 196 2.02 -7.27 2.03
C LEU A 196 1.80 -8.74 1.68
N LYS A 197 2.64 -9.65 2.22
CA LYS A 197 2.61 -11.06 1.85
C LYS A 197 2.83 -11.98 3.04
N ASN A 198 2.05 -13.06 3.10
CA ASN A 198 2.21 -14.09 4.12
C ASN A 198 2.19 -13.52 5.55
N LEU A 199 1.14 -12.79 5.89
CA LEU A 199 0.90 -12.20 7.22
C LEU A 199 -0.36 -12.85 7.81
N PRO A 200 -0.25 -14.09 8.33
CA PRO A 200 -1.42 -14.91 8.66
C PRO A 200 -2.27 -14.37 9.80
N SER A 201 -1.70 -13.56 10.72
CA SER A 201 -2.38 -12.97 11.86
C SER A 201 -2.84 -11.53 11.65
N LEU A 202 -2.58 -10.93 10.48
CA LEU A 202 -2.93 -9.54 10.22
C LEU A 202 -4.45 -9.36 10.20
N ILE A 203 -4.95 -8.45 11.06
CA ILE A 203 -6.38 -8.19 11.26
C ILE A 203 -6.79 -6.88 10.57
N SER A 204 -5.96 -5.84 10.66
CA SER A 204 -6.29 -4.54 10.13
C SER A 204 -5.14 -3.84 9.41
N ILE A 205 -5.49 -3.08 8.37
CA ILE A 205 -4.61 -2.16 7.66
C ILE A 205 -5.26 -0.78 7.69
N GLN A 206 -4.53 0.20 8.22
CA GLN A 206 -4.92 1.60 8.18
C GLN A 206 -3.86 2.42 7.44
N LEU A 207 -4.27 3.07 6.36
CA LEU A 207 -3.44 4.00 5.60
C LEU A 207 -4.03 5.40 5.69
N ASP A 208 -3.26 6.32 6.21
CA ASP A 208 -3.70 7.71 6.35
C ASP A 208 -3.63 8.47 5.01
N ARG A 209 -4.10 9.70 5.03
CA ARG A 209 -4.26 10.53 3.84
C ARG A 209 -2.99 10.59 2.99
N HIS A 210 -3.11 10.29 1.70
CA HIS A 210 -2.03 10.30 0.71
C HIS A 210 -0.90 9.29 0.95
N ALA A 211 -1.02 8.32 1.86
CA ALA A 211 -0.07 7.23 1.97
C ALA A 211 -0.04 6.43 0.65
N PHE A 212 1.15 6.14 0.12
CA PHE A 212 1.33 5.47 -1.18
C PHE A 212 0.54 6.11 -2.34
N MET A 213 0.33 7.42 -2.32
CA MET A 213 -0.59 8.08 -3.25
C MET A 213 -0.29 7.77 -4.73
N LYS A 214 0.98 7.67 -5.09
CA LYS A 214 1.44 7.45 -6.46
C LYS A 214 1.92 6.02 -6.73
N CYS A 215 1.47 5.05 -5.96
CA CYS A 215 1.90 3.67 -6.08
C CYS A 215 1.36 3.01 -7.35
N HIS A 216 2.23 2.29 -8.08
CA HIS A 216 1.88 1.58 -9.33
C HIS A 216 1.46 0.14 -9.09
N ARG A 217 2.07 -0.51 -8.10
CA ARG A 217 1.84 -1.92 -7.81
C ARG A 217 1.47 -2.13 -6.36
N ILE A 218 0.26 -2.58 -6.13
CA ILE A 218 -0.28 -2.84 -4.80
C ILE A 218 -0.58 -4.33 -4.71
N VAL A 219 -0.01 -5.03 -3.72
CA VAL A 219 -0.19 -6.47 -3.54
C VAL A 219 -0.55 -6.79 -2.10
N PHE A 220 -1.70 -7.41 -1.90
CA PHE A 220 -2.15 -8.03 -0.66
C PHE A 220 -2.34 -9.52 -0.91
N GLU A 221 -1.46 -10.37 -0.35
CA GLU A 221 -1.42 -11.78 -0.66
C GLU A 221 -1.22 -12.65 0.58
N ASN A 222 -2.07 -13.68 0.75
CA ASN A 222 -2.02 -14.61 1.88
C ASN A 222 -2.16 -13.93 3.24
N LEU A 223 -3.19 -13.07 3.40
CA LEU A 223 -3.53 -12.36 4.64
C LEU A 223 -4.80 -13.00 5.24
N ASN A 224 -4.64 -14.19 5.79
CA ASN A 224 -5.75 -15.09 6.11
C ASN A 224 -6.74 -14.55 7.16
N GLN A 225 -6.29 -13.74 8.12
CA GLN A 225 -7.12 -13.17 9.17
C GLN A 225 -7.48 -11.69 8.93
N LEU A 226 -7.07 -11.11 7.81
CA LEU A 226 -7.35 -9.71 7.51
C LEU A 226 -8.86 -9.48 7.42
N GLN A 227 -9.39 -8.66 8.32
CA GLN A 227 -10.81 -8.32 8.41
C GLN A 227 -11.13 -6.96 7.78
N SER A 228 -10.20 -6.01 7.87
CA SER A 228 -10.47 -4.64 7.42
C SER A 228 -9.27 -3.96 6.78
N ILE A 229 -9.57 -3.21 5.71
CA ILE A 229 -8.66 -2.23 5.10
C ILE A 229 -9.35 -0.87 5.16
N THR A 230 -8.75 0.08 5.86
CA THR A 230 -9.26 1.45 5.97
C THR A 230 -8.27 2.42 5.33
N LEU A 231 -8.73 3.13 4.32
CA LEU A 231 -7.94 4.07 3.55
C LEU A 231 -8.50 5.49 3.73
N SER A 232 -7.66 6.41 4.16
CA SER A 232 -8.01 7.83 4.14
C SER A 232 -7.92 8.39 2.71
N GLU A 233 -8.38 9.62 2.52
CA GLU A 233 -8.45 10.29 1.23
C GLU A 233 -7.12 10.23 0.46
N GLY A 234 -7.15 9.74 -0.78
CA GLY A 234 -6.02 9.70 -1.70
C GLY A 234 -4.94 8.67 -1.36
N ALA A 235 -5.12 7.84 -0.33
CA ALA A 235 -4.22 6.70 -0.12
C ALA A 235 -4.36 5.70 -1.26
N LEU A 236 -3.25 5.13 -1.75
CA LEU A 236 -3.24 4.17 -2.86
C LEU A 236 -3.97 4.67 -4.13
N GLN A 237 -3.88 5.95 -4.44
CA GLN A 237 -4.62 6.53 -5.56
C GLN A 237 -4.13 6.03 -6.92
N GLY A 238 -2.85 5.75 -7.06
CA GLY A 238 -2.19 5.43 -8.32
C GLY A 238 -1.63 6.65 -9.03
N GLU A 239 -0.93 6.45 -10.15
CA GLU A 239 -0.32 7.53 -10.94
C GLU A 239 -1.10 7.78 -12.23
N THR A 240 -1.39 9.03 -12.52
CA THR A 240 -2.21 9.45 -13.68
C THR A 240 -1.58 9.13 -15.02
N ASN A 241 -0.25 9.16 -15.10
CA ASN A 241 0.46 8.99 -16.37
C ASN A 241 0.71 7.52 -16.73
N THR A 242 0.41 6.60 -15.82
CA THR A 242 0.72 5.17 -15.92
C THR A 242 -0.47 4.27 -15.60
N ILE A 243 -1.68 4.75 -15.80
CA ILE A 243 -2.93 4.04 -15.43
C ILE A 243 -2.93 2.60 -15.94
N GLU A 244 -2.55 2.36 -17.19
CA GLU A 244 -2.56 1.03 -17.81
C GLU A 244 -1.62 0.01 -17.12
N SER A 245 -0.54 0.50 -16.50
CA SER A 245 0.43 -0.32 -15.78
C SER A 245 0.17 -0.38 -14.27
N ASN A 246 -0.70 0.48 -13.73
CA ASN A 246 -1.02 0.48 -12.33
C ASN A 246 -1.91 -0.73 -11.99
N VAL A 247 -1.50 -1.52 -11.01
CA VAL A 247 -2.17 -2.79 -10.68
C VAL A 247 -2.45 -2.92 -9.19
N LEU A 248 -3.66 -3.35 -8.86
CA LEU A 248 -4.05 -3.85 -7.53
C LEU A 248 -4.22 -5.38 -7.61
N ILE A 249 -3.51 -6.09 -6.76
CA ILE A 249 -3.59 -7.54 -6.63
C ILE A 249 -4.02 -7.89 -5.22
N MET A 250 -5.13 -8.59 -5.09
CA MET A 250 -5.65 -9.08 -3.82
C MET A 250 -5.90 -10.57 -3.94
N LYS A 251 -5.17 -11.38 -3.16
CA LYS A 251 -5.22 -12.85 -3.26
C LYS A 251 -5.23 -13.51 -1.89
N ASN A 252 -6.08 -14.48 -1.72
CA ASN A 252 -6.19 -15.25 -0.48
C ASN A 252 -6.43 -14.35 0.75
N LEU A 253 -7.54 -13.63 0.74
CA LEU A 253 -8.02 -12.76 1.83
C LEU A 253 -9.39 -13.28 2.34
N PRO A 254 -9.47 -14.51 2.86
CA PRO A 254 -10.75 -15.16 3.13
C PRO A 254 -11.59 -14.51 4.23
N SER A 255 -10.97 -13.75 5.12
CA SER A 255 -11.65 -13.08 6.25
C SER A 255 -11.95 -11.61 6.01
N LEU A 256 -11.58 -11.04 4.85
CA LEU A 256 -11.79 -9.62 4.57
C LEU A 256 -13.29 -9.31 4.43
N THR A 257 -13.82 -8.51 5.34
CA THR A 257 -15.23 -8.12 5.38
C THR A 257 -15.45 -6.63 5.16
N LEU A 258 -14.43 -5.79 5.38
CA LEU A 258 -14.53 -4.34 5.26
C LEU A 258 -13.39 -3.78 4.41
N PHE A 259 -13.74 -3.09 3.34
CA PHE A 259 -12.82 -2.32 2.52
C PHE A 259 -13.36 -0.90 2.35
N LYS A 260 -12.82 0.02 3.16
CA LYS A 260 -13.33 1.39 3.26
C LYS A 260 -12.31 2.40 2.77
N GLY A 261 -12.79 3.41 2.01
CA GLY A 261 -11.92 4.47 1.52
C GLY A 261 -12.66 5.60 0.83
N SER A 262 -11.92 6.66 0.48
CA SER A 262 -12.42 7.80 -0.30
C SER A 262 -11.33 8.36 -1.21
N CYS A 263 -11.64 8.56 -2.48
CA CYS A 263 -10.69 9.00 -3.52
C CYS A 263 -9.45 8.09 -3.67
N ASN A 264 -9.60 6.80 -3.38
CA ASN A 264 -8.56 5.79 -3.49
C ASN A 264 -8.66 5.11 -4.85
N PHE A 265 -7.56 4.50 -5.32
CA PHE A 265 -7.51 3.73 -6.57
C PHE A 265 -7.96 4.45 -7.83
N SER A 266 -8.00 5.77 -7.82
CA SER A 266 -8.55 6.58 -8.95
C SER A 266 -7.81 6.36 -10.28
N TYR A 267 -6.59 5.89 -10.22
CA TYR A 267 -5.72 5.69 -11.38
C TYR A 267 -5.17 4.26 -11.47
N ILE A 268 -5.89 3.28 -10.94
CA ILE A 268 -5.57 1.86 -11.08
C ILE A 268 -6.24 1.32 -12.34
N GLY A 269 -5.46 0.86 -13.31
CA GLY A 269 -5.96 0.34 -14.58
C GLY A 269 -6.25 -1.16 -14.57
N LYS A 270 -5.59 -1.91 -13.69
CA LYS A 270 -5.74 -3.37 -13.60
C LYS A 270 -6.02 -3.83 -12.17
N VAL A 271 -7.01 -4.68 -12.01
CA VAL A 271 -7.36 -5.29 -10.71
C VAL A 271 -7.37 -6.79 -10.87
N ILE A 272 -6.69 -7.51 -9.96
CA ILE A 272 -6.68 -8.98 -9.90
C ILE A 272 -7.21 -9.38 -8.53
N LEU A 273 -8.33 -10.08 -8.51
CA LEU A 273 -8.99 -10.55 -7.30
C LEU A 273 -9.06 -12.08 -7.32
N GLU A 274 -8.60 -12.71 -6.24
CA GLU A 274 -8.59 -14.17 -6.12
C GLU A 274 -8.85 -14.59 -4.68
N ASN A 275 -9.89 -15.41 -4.46
CA ASN A 275 -10.22 -15.98 -3.15
C ASN A 275 -10.41 -14.93 -2.04
N ILE A 276 -11.48 -14.10 -2.18
CA ILE A 276 -11.90 -13.07 -1.19
C ILE A 276 -13.39 -13.28 -0.85
N PRO A 277 -13.80 -14.45 -0.35
CA PRO A 277 -15.20 -14.86 -0.27
C PRO A 277 -16.04 -14.07 0.75
N SER A 278 -15.41 -13.45 1.75
CA SER A 278 -16.13 -12.74 2.83
C SER A 278 -16.40 -11.26 2.53
N LEU A 279 -15.81 -10.72 1.47
CA LEU A 279 -16.03 -9.32 1.10
C LEU A 279 -17.31 -9.20 0.29
N THR A 280 -18.34 -8.60 0.89
CA THR A 280 -19.64 -8.35 0.27
C THR A 280 -19.76 -6.92 -0.25
N SER A 281 -20.84 -6.65 -1.01
CA SER A 281 -21.17 -5.29 -1.45
C SER A 281 -21.34 -4.31 -0.29
N GLU A 282 -21.88 -4.74 0.84
CA GLU A 282 -22.00 -3.92 2.05
C GLU A 282 -20.65 -3.60 2.70
N GLY A 283 -19.72 -4.53 2.63
CA GLY A 283 -18.36 -4.38 3.15
C GLY A 283 -17.46 -3.50 2.28
N MET A 284 -17.80 -3.35 0.99
CA MET A 284 -17.08 -2.50 0.04
C MET A 284 -17.56 -1.05 0.16
N GLN A 285 -16.93 -0.25 1.01
CA GLN A 285 -17.30 1.13 1.31
C GLN A 285 -16.32 2.13 0.70
N LEU A 286 -16.01 2.00 -0.57
CA LEU A 286 -15.19 2.95 -1.32
C LEU A 286 -16.07 4.09 -1.85
N ARG A 287 -15.74 5.35 -1.50
CA ARG A 287 -16.47 6.55 -1.93
C ARG A 287 -15.61 7.42 -2.82
N ASN A 288 -16.24 8.16 -3.74
CA ASN A 288 -15.55 9.11 -4.63
C ASN A 288 -14.29 8.50 -5.27
N THR A 289 -14.30 7.21 -5.53
CA THR A 289 -13.37 6.58 -6.41
C THR A 289 -13.69 7.07 -7.81
N TYR A 290 -13.22 8.28 -8.14
CA TYR A 290 -13.29 8.75 -9.52
C TYR A 290 -12.50 7.76 -10.35
N SER A 291 -13.32 6.82 -10.85
CA SER A 291 -12.93 5.82 -11.80
C SER A 291 -11.76 4.89 -11.46
N PHE A 292 -12.02 3.75 -10.96
CA PHE A 292 -11.37 2.61 -11.59
C PHE A 292 -11.62 2.77 -13.10
N GLY A 293 -10.69 3.39 -13.81
CA GLY A 293 -10.67 3.46 -15.27
C GLY A 293 -11.55 4.45 -16.00
N ILE A 294 -12.20 5.43 -15.39
CA ILE A 294 -13.10 6.36 -16.14
C ILE A 294 -12.42 7.67 -16.58
N MET A 295 -11.28 8.03 -16.06
CA MET A 295 -10.61 9.23 -16.52
C MET A 295 -9.58 8.95 -17.61
N LYS A 296 -10.05 8.96 -18.83
CA LYS A 296 -9.29 9.03 -20.08
C LYS A 296 -8.80 7.72 -20.67
N ASN A 297 -9.33 7.51 -21.80
CA ASN A 297 -8.98 6.56 -22.85
C ASN A 297 -9.53 5.16 -22.63
N GLU A 298 -10.43 4.93 -23.37
CA GLU A 298 -10.95 3.86 -24.20
C GLU A 298 -10.41 2.42 -23.99
N ASN A 299 -9.38 2.18 -23.12
CA ASN A 299 -8.74 0.88 -22.96
C ASN A 299 -8.41 0.51 -21.50
N SER A 300 -8.88 1.22 -20.51
CA SER A 300 -8.39 1.04 -19.13
C SER A 300 -8.93 -0.17 -18.38
N PHE A 301 -9.76 -1.03 -18.98
CA PHE A 301 -10.26 -2.27 -18.39
C PHE A 301 -10.12 -3.48 -19.29
N SER A 302 -9.05 -3.58 -20.05
CA SER A 302 -8.85 -4.75 -20.89
C SER A 302 -8.74 -6.05 -20.07
N GLU A 303 -8.43 -6.00 -18.77
CA GLU A 303 -8.24 -7.22 -17.98
C GLU A 303 -8.56 -7.03 -16.50
N VAL A 304 -9.83 -7.15 -16.10
CA VAL A 304 -10.14 -7.57 -14.73
C VAL A 304 -10.11 -9.08 -14.70
N ASN A 305 -8.98 -9.66 -14.35
CA ASN A 305 -8.86 -11.10 -14.14
C ASN A 305 -9.37 -11.42 -12.74
N VAL A 306 -10.63 -11.75 -12.62
CA VAL A 306 -11.17 -12.32 -11.39
C VAL A 306 -10.95 -13.82 -11.43
N LEU A 307 -9.94 -14.27 -10.72
CA LEU A 307 -9.64 -15.67 -10.51
C LEU A 307 -10.33 -16.15 -9.21
N SER A 308 -11.65 -16.15 -9.20
CA SER A 308 -12.43 -16.68 -8.06
C SER A 308 -12.93 -18.07 -8.37
N SER A 309 -13.06 -18.90 -7.34
CA SER A 309 -13.66 -20.23 -7.43
C SER A 309 -15.17 -20.21 -7.68
N SER A 310 -15.82 -19.02 -7.60
CA SER A 310 -17.23 -18.81 -7.95
C SER A 310 -17.37 -17.62 -8.90
N ASN A 311 -17.93 -17.87 -10.09
CA ASN A 311 -18.13 -16.83 -11.12
C ASN A 311 -19.10 -15.70 -10.68
N ALA A 312 -19.95 -15.95 -9.70
CA ALA A 312 -20.93 -14.97 -9.20
C ALA A 312 -20.22 -13.86 -8.39
N ASP A 313 -19.29 -14.24 -7.51
CA ASP A 313 -18.54 -13.27 -6.69
C ASP A 313 -17.64 -12.39 -7.57
N ALA A 314 -17.15 -12.96 -8.65
CA ALA A 314 -16.28 -12.27 -9.60
C ALA A 314 -16.95 -11.09 -10.27
N LEU A 315 -18.19 -11.24 -10.70
CA LEU A 315 -18.97 -10.18 -11.35
C LEU A 315 -19.37 -9.09 -10.34
N GLU A 316 -19.70 -9.48 -9.11
CA GLU A 316 -20.04 -8.56 -8.04
C GLU A 316 -18.83 -7.66 -7.70
N TYR A 317 -17.63 -8.23 -7.56
CA TYR A 317 -16.41 -7.44 -7.34
C TYR A 317 -16.10 -6.50 -8.51
N TYR A 318 -16.28 -6.95 -9.74
CA TYR A 318 -16.09 -6.11 -10.91
C TYR A 318 -17.04 -4.91 -10.88
N ILE A 319 -18.32 -5.13 -10.59
CA ILE A 319 -19.33 -4.08 -10.47
C ILE A 319 -18.98 -3.14 -9.32
N MET A 320 -18.62 -3.65 -8.15
CA MET A 320 -18.25 -2.83 -6.99
C MET A 320 -17.06 -1.92 -7.28
N PHE A 321 -16.02 -2.43 -7.92
CA PHE A 321 -14.86 -1.64 -8.28
C PHE A 321 -15.11 -0.65 -9.43
N ASN A 322 -16.07 -0.91 -10.29
CA ASN A 322 -16.37 -0.07 -11.46
C ASN A 322 -17.60 0.86 -11.28
N SER A 323 -18.34 0.72 -10.18
CA SER A 323 -19.52 1.55 -9.97
C SER A 323 -19.22 2.71 -9.02
N HIS A 324 -19.61 3.91 -9.43
CA HIS A 324 -19.61 5.10 -8.56
C HIS A 324 -20.76 5.09 -7.53
N VAL A 325 -21.56 4.03 -7.51
CA VAL A 325 -22.76 3.91 -6.66
C VAL A 325 -22.37 3.17 -5.39
N THR A 326 -22.71 3.77 -4.25
CA THR A 326 -22.54 3.12 -2.95
C THR A 326 -23.32 1.80 -2.89
N PRO A 327 -22.75 0.73 -2.32
CA PRO A 327 -23.40 -0.58 -2.23
C PRO A 327 -24.78 -0.57 -1.56
N SER A 328 -25.05 0.41 -0.67
CA SER A 328 -26.32 0.57 0.02
C SER A 328 -27.52 0.90 -0.88
N GLU A 329 -27.29 1.22 -2.16
CA GLU A 329 -28.33 1.63 -3.09
C GLU A 329 -28.71 0.54 -4.11
N ARG A 330 -28.05 -0.63 -4.07
CA ARG A 330 -28.33 -1.75 -4.97
C ARG A 330 -28.70 -3.02 -4.23
N SER A 331 -29.91 -3.49 -4.42
CA SER A 331 -30.24 -4.91 -4.27
C SER A 331 -29.73 -5.64 -5.53
N LEU A 332 -28.50 -6.19 -5.46
CA LEU A 332 -27.97 -7.00 -6.55
C LEU A 332 -28.70 -8.35 -6.59
N SER A 333 -29.62 -8.51 -7.53
CA SER A 333 -30.11 -9.81 -7.90
C SER A 333 -29.08 -10.45 -8.84
N LEU A 334 -28.74 -11.71 -8.57
CA LEU A 334 -27.90 -12.54 -9.43
C LEU A 334 -28.51 -12.63 -10.83
N HIS A 335 -27.86 -12.01 -11.82
CA HIS A 335 -28.33 -12.03 -13.20
C HIS A 335 -27.27 -12.63 -14.14
N PRO A 336 -27.70 -13.10 -15.31
CA PRO A 336 -26.80 -13.72 -16.29
C PRO A 336 -25.69 -12.76 -16.72
N PRO A 337 -24.59 -13.27 -17.31
CA PRO A 337 -23.43 -12.48 -17.66
C PRO A 337 -23.80 -11.25 -18.48
N ALA A 338 -23.47 -10.08 -17.95
CA ALA A 338 -23.79 -8.80 -18.57
C ALA A 338 -22.77 -8.46 -19.68
N PHE A 339 -23.25 -7.90 -20.79
CA PHE A 339 -22.38 -7.28 -21.78
C PHE A 339 -22.05 -5.84 -21.33
N TRP A 340 -20.76 -5.58 -21.17
CA TRP A 340 -20.28 -4.29 -20.67
C TRP A 340 -19.88 -3.36 -21.78
N ILE A 341 -20.39 -2.12 -21.71
CA ILE A 341 -20.09 -1.05 -22.67
C ILE A 341 -19.29 0.02 -21.97
N SER A 342 -18.02 0.11 -22.32
CA SER A 342 -17.10 1.16 -21.89
C SER A 342 -16.91 2.24 -22.95
N ARG A 343 -17.31 1.96 -24.19
CA ARG A 343 -17.25 2.88 -25.34
C ARG A 343 -18.50 2.76 -26.18
N ILE A 344 -18.93 3.87 -26.75
CA ILE A 344 -20.16 3.93 -27.54
C ILE A 344 -20.13 3.04 -28.79
N ASP A 345 -18.97 2.83 -29.41
CA ASP A 345 -18.80 1.98 -30.59
C ASP A 345 -19.02 0.49 -30.32
N GLN A 346 -18.81 0.04 -29.07
CA GLN A 346 -19.11 -1.33 -28.63
C GLN A 346 -20.59 -1.68 -28.70
N MET A 347 -21.48 -0.69 -28.74
CA MET A 347 -22.90 -0.90 -28.96
C MET A 347 -23.19 -1.70 -30.26
N LYS A 348 -22.32 -1.60 -31.25
CA LYS A 348 -22.44 -2.30 -32.53
C LYS A 348 -22.02 -3.76 -32.48
N GLU A 349 -21.31 -4.16 -31.43
CA GLU A 349 -20.75 -5.48 -31.23
C GLU A 349 -21.65 -6.37 -30.38
N ILE A 350 -22.73 -5.83 -29.83
CA ILE A 350 -23.63 -6.54 -28.91
C ILE A 350 -24.43 -7.60 -29.65
N SER A 351 -24.37 -8.83 -29.18
CA SER A 351 -25.24 -9.90 -29.67
C SER A 351 -26.71 -9.64 -29.28
N THR A 352 -27.63 -9.87 -30.17
CA THR A 352 -29.07 -9.76 -29.91
C THR A 352 -29.58 -10.77 -28.88
N SER A 353 -28.79 -11.78 -28.54
CA SER A 353 -29.09 -12.78 -27.49
C SER A 353 -28.63 -12.36 -26.09
N VAL A 354 -28.09 -11.17 -25.90
CA VAL A 354 -27.65 -10.70 -24.60
C VAL A 354 -28.85 -10.48 -23.67
N GLU A 355 -28.71 -10.94 -22.44
CA GLU A 355 -29.77 -10.82 -21.40
C GLU A 355 -29.53 -9.61 -20.46
N SER A 356 -28.33 -9.14 -20.35
CA SER A 356 -27.99 -8.00 -19.51
C SER A 356 -26.95 -7.12 -20.19
N ILE A 357 -27.21 -5.79 -20.20
CA ILE A 357 -26.30 -4.76 -20.70
C ILE A 357 -26.00 -3.77 -19.58
N VAL A 358 -24.71 -3.51 -19.38
CA VAL A 358 -24.25 -2.47 -18.45
C VAL A 358 -23.45 -1.43 -19.24
N ILE A 359 -23.93 -0.21 -19.25
CA ILE A 359 -23.24 0.94 -19.86
C ILE A 359 -22.53 1.72 -18.76
N GLN A 360 -21.21 1.83 -18.87
CA GLN A 360 -20.43 2.52 -17.85
C GLN A 360 -20.74 4.01 -17.77
N GLY A 361 -20.51 4.60 -16.61
CA GLY A 361 -20.67 6.03 -16.40
C GLY A 361 -19.80 6.85 -17.35
N GLY A 362 -20.36 7.94 -17.88
CA GLY A 362 -19.70 8.83 -18.82
C GLY A 362 -19.64 8.34 -20.27
N VAL A 363 -20.10 7.12 -20.57
CA VAL A 363 -20.18 6.62 -21.95
C VAL A 363 -21.24 7.41 -22.72
N GLY A 364 -20.89 7.81 -23.94
CA GLY A 364 -21.80 8.61 -24.80
C GLY A 364 -22.13 10.01 -24.26
N LYS A 365 -21.29 10.57 -23.39
CA LYS A 365 -21.50 11.87 -22.74
C LYS A 365 -21.79 13.02 -23.71
N GLU A 366 -21.20 13.00 -24.89
CA GLU A 366 -21.35 14.02 -25.95
C GLU A 366 -22.44 13.65 -26.97
N GLU A 367 -23.04 12.47 -26.85
CA GLU A 367 -24.09 12.03 -27.79
C GLU A 367 -25.36 12.82 -27.54
N LYS A 368 -26.01 13.23 -28.63
CA LYS A 368 -27.30 14.00 -28.61
C LYS A 368 -28.51 13.10 -28.57
N SER A 369 -28.38 11.87 -29.01
CA SER A 369 -29.42 10.88 -29.03
C SER A 369 -28.87 9.48 -28.78
N PHE A 370 -29.60 8.66 -28.07
CA PHE A 370 -29.28 7.25 -27.83
C PHE A 370 -30.51 6.40 -28.20
N SER A 371 -30.27 5.31 -28.92
CA SER A 371 -31.30 4.34 -29.25
C SER A 371 -30.79 2.94 -28.99
N LEU A 372 -31.58 2.13 -28.29
CA LEU A 372 -31.36 0.71 -28.08
C LEU A 372 -32.58 -0.05 -28.59
N SER A 373 -32.41 -0.81 -29.67
CA SER A 373 -33.53 -1.54 -30.29
C SER A 373 -33.11 -2.97 -30.65
N ASP A 374 -34.13 -3.84 -30.76
CA ASP A 374 -34.01 -5.20 -31.29
C ASP A 374 -33.14 -6.14 -30.45
N PHE A 375 -33.24 -6.01 -29.12
CA PHE A 375 -32.64 -6.97 -28.15
C PHE A 375 -33.76 -7.78 -27.48
N PRO A 376 -34.30 -8.82 -28.14
CA PRO A 376 -35.46 -9.55 -27.64
C PRO A 376 -35.22 -10.35 -26.36
N SER A 377 -33.94 -10.68 -26.06
CA SER A 377 -33.56 -11.41 -24.86
C SER A 377 -33.12 -10.49 -23.71
N LEU A 378 -33.04 -9.19 -23.91
CA LEU A 378 -32.56 -8.27 -22.90
C LEU A 378 -33.53 -8.15 -21.73
N ILE A 379 -33.05 -8.49 -20.53
CA ILE A 379 -33.83 -8.47 -19.28
C ILE A 379 -33.48 -7.23 -18.47
N ILE A 380 -32.20 -6.86 -18.45
CA ILE A 380 -31.65 -5.79 -17.61
C ILE A 380 -30.82 -4.83 -18.43
N LEU A 381 -31.07 -3.54 -18.22
CA LEU A 381 -30.27 -2.44 -18.75
C LEU A 381 -29.84 -1.53 -17.59
N GLU A 382 -28.53 -1.40 -17.39
CA GLU A 382 -27.98 -0.47 -16.42
C GLU A 382 -27.14 0.59 -17.13
N MET A 383 -27.32 1.86 -16.76
CA MET A 383 -26.57 2.99 -17.26
C MET A 383 -25.92 3.70 -16.07
N GLY A 384 -24.60 3.79 -16.08
CA GLY A 384 -23.83 4.44 -15.01
C GLY A 384 -24.00 5.97 -14.99
N CYS A 385 -23.61 6.58 -13.89
CA CYS A 385 -23.67 8.02 -13.66
C CYS A 385 -23.01 8.81 -14.82
N GLY A 386 -23.72 9.82 -15.35
CA GLY A 386 -23.25 10.64 -16.46
C GLY A 386 -23.18 9.93 -17.83
N ALA A 387 -23.68 8.69 -17.95
CA ALA A 387 -23.87 8.09 -19.26
C ALA A 387 -24.93 8.90 -20.04
N PHE A 388 -24.58 9.27 -21.27
CA PHE A 388 -25.44 10.10 -22.13
C PHE A 388 -25.88 11.43 -21.50
N GLU A 389 -25.06 12.06 -20.68
CA GLU A 389 -25.36 13.29 -19.92
C GLU A 389 -25.92 14.43 -20.79
N LYS A 390 -25.47 14.55 -22.05
CA LYS A 390 -25.95 15.59 -23.00
C LYS A 390 -27.01 15.09 -23.97
N CYS A 391 -27.59 13.90 -23.71
CA CYS A 391 -28.54 13.29 -24.59
C CYS A 391 -29.93 13.96 -24.44
N HIS A 392 -30.50 14.38 -25.56
CA HIS A 392 -31.85 14.99 -25.60
C HIS A 392 -32.95 13.99 -25.95
N SER A 393 -32.58 12.80 -26.41
CA SER A 393 -33.53 11.76 -26.81
C SER A 393 -32.95 10.38 -26.52
N ILE A 394 -33.66 9.60 -25.72
CA ILE A 394 -33.37 8.20 -25.46
C ILE A 394 -34.57 7.38 -25.94
N VAL A 395 -34.31 6.40 -26.80
CA VAL A 395 -35.33 5.55 -27.40
C VAL A 395 -35.03 4.08 -27.13
N PHE A 396 -36.03 3.36 -26.60
CA PHE A 396 -36.02 1.92 -26.39
C PHE A 396 -37.11 1.27 -27.21
N GLU A 397 -36.73 0.42 -28.16
CA GLU A 397 -37.69 -0.26 -29.05
C GLU A 397 -37.43 -1.76 -29.11
N ASN A 398 -38.51 -2.54 -29.20
CA ASN A 398 -38.45 -4.01 -29.36
C ASN A 398 -37.63 -4.75 -28.27
N LEU A 399 -37.69 -4.25 -27.03
CA LEU A 399 -37.06 -4.86 -25.84
C LEU A 399 -38.09 -5.68 -25.08
N ILE A 400 -38.61 -6.72 -25.68
CA ILE A 400 -39.79 -7.46 -25.21
C ILE A 400 -39.70 -8.18 -23.87
N GLN A 401 -38.45 -8.49 -23.45
CA GLN A 401 -38.19 -9.14 -22.15
C GLN A 401 -37.59 -8.18 -21.10
N LEU A 402 -37.47 -6.93 -21.43
CA LEU A 402 -36.86 -5.95 -20.52
C LEU A 402 -37.71 -5.78 -19.24
N GLN A 403 -37.11 -6.09 -18.11
CA GLN A 403 -37.73 -6.03 -16.77
C GLN A 403 -37.19 -4.88 -15.94
N SER A 404 -35.94 -4.46 -16.13
CA SER A 404 -35.33 -3.43 -15.33
C SER A 404 -34.48 -2.49 -16.16
N ILE A 405 -34.66 -1.19 -15.93
CA ILE A 405 -33.75 -0.13 -16.37
C ILE A 405 -33.29 0.62 -15.14
N THR A 406 -31.98 0.66 -14.93
CA THR A 406 -31.35 1.45 -13.86
C THR A 406 -30.52 2.55 -14.50
N ILE A 407 -30.74 3.80 -14.10
CA ILE A 407 -29.96 4.96 -14.57
C ILE A 407 -29.31 5.58 -13.34
N GLY A 408 -27.99 5.66 -13.36
CA GLY A 408 -27.22 6.35 -12.32
C GLY A 408 -27.41 7.87 -12.39
N GLU A 409 -27.42 8.54 -11.24
CA GLU A 409 -27.49 10.00 -11.13
C GLU A 409 -26.22 10.70 -11.63
#